data_00b1224e8e9efc12e55020be5985504d
#
_entry.id   00b1224e8e9efc12e55020be5985504d
#
_cell.length_a   1.000
_cell.length_b   1.000
_cell.length_c   1.000
_cell.angle_alpha   90.00
_cell.angle_beta   90.00
_cell.angle_gamma   90.00
#
_symmetry.space_group_name_H-M   'P 1'
#
loop_
_entity.id
_entity.type
_entity.pdbx_description
1 polymer ?
#
loop_
_entity_poly.entity_id
_entity_poly.type
_entity_poly.pdbx_seq_one_letter_code
_entity_poly.pdbx_strand_id
1 'polypeptide(L)'
;MSNSTLIKSVVIVLAMSLPVGLALAADSKTSSSKLSSSDSAFIKEAAQGGMLEVELGKAAQDKASNDKVKDFGKRMEQDHSKANDELKKIASDKGVQLSSDLDKKHKSTVDKLTKLSGAEFDRQYMRDMVSDHKEDIKKFQNEADKGKDADVKKFASQTLPTLKEHLQLAESTADTVKSSGKSTKSTTK
;
A
#
# COMPACT_ATOMS: atom_id res chain seq x y z
N MET A 1 77.98 -33.21 -3.39
CA MET A 1 78.27 -33.84 -4.69
C MET A 1 77.03 -33.68 -5.60
N SER A 2 77.24 -32.87 -6.56
CA SER A 2 76.34 -32.40 -7.55
C SER A 2 75.92 -33.45 -8.54
N ASN A 3 74.69 -33.39 -9.06
CA ASN A 3 74.46 -33.72 -10.46
C ASN A 3 73.20 -32.95 -10.96
N SER A 4 73.56 -32.00 -11.77
CA SER A 4 72.65 -31.21 -12.59
C SER A 4 72.27 -31.99 -13.82
N THR A 5 70.97 -32.17 -14.09
CA THR A 5 70.49 -32.68 -15.36
C THR A 5 69.58 -31.65 -16.02
N LEU A 6 70.08 -31.04 -17.08
CA LEU A 6 69.33 -30.15 -17.96
C LEU A 6 68.37 -30.97 -18.82
N ILE A 7 67.08 -30.69 -18.69
CA ILE A 7 66.09 -31.18 -19.63
C ILE A 7 65.62 -30.00 -20.49
N LYS A 8 65.96 -30.04 -21.78
CA LYS A 8 65.49 -29.10 -22.80
C LYS A 8 64.02 -29.39 -23.12
N SER A 9 63.13 -28.51 -22.72
CA SER A 9 61.76 -28.59 -23.11
C SER A 9 61.48 -27.80 -24.39
N VAL A 10 61.02 -28.55 -25.37
CA VAL A 10 60.55 -28.01 -26.64
C VAL A 10 59.22 -27.32 -26.43
N VAL A 11 59.14 -26.05 -26.74
CA VAL A 11 57.89 -25.28 -26.72
C VAL A 11 57.17 -25.50 -28.04
N ILE A 12 56.10 -26.27 -28.02
CA ILE A 12 55.13 -26.34 -29.13
C ILE A 12 54.11 -25.24 -28.92
N VAL A 13 54.15 -24.21 -29.74
CA VAL A 13 53.13 -23.16 -29.78
C VAL A 13 51.97 -23.70 -30.62
N LEU A 14 50.91 -24.13 -29.95
CA LEU A 14 49.66 -24.47 -30.55
C LEU A 14 48.78 -23.21 -30.61
N ALA A 15 48.67 -22.62 -31.79
CA ALA A 15 47.79 -21.48 -32.04
C ALA A 15 46.33 -21.95 -32.02
N MET A 16 45.62 -21.78 -30.91
CA MET A 16 44.17 -21.96 -30.85
C MET A 16 43.51 -20.65 -31.29
N SER A 17 42.96 -20.68 -32.49
CA SER A 17 42.02 -19.64 -32.96
C SER A 17 40.70 -19.75 -32.20
N LEU A 18 40.43 -18.82 -31.32
CA LEU A 18 39.14 -18.64 -30.66
C LEU A 18 38.14 -18.01 -31.65
N PRO A 19 36.96 -18.59 -31.87
CA PRO A 19 35.91 -17.90 -32.57
C PRO A 19 35.40 -16.75 -31.69
N VAL A 20 35.49 -15.53 -32.20
CA VAL A 20 34.79 -14.35 -31.61
C VAL A 20 33.29 -14.61 -31.75
N GLY A 21 32.70 -15.16 -30.71
CA GLY A 21 31.26 -15.24 -30.56
C GLY A 21 30.71 -13.83 -30.39
N LEU A 22 30.09 -13.31 -31.45
CA LEU A 22 29.28 -12.08 -31.37
C LEU A 22 28.09 -12.37 -30.44
N ALA A 23 28.25 -12.03 -29.18
CA ALA A 23 27.14 -12.03 -28.26
C ALA A 23 26.18 -10.93 -28.72
N LEU A 24 25.09 -11.33 -29.40
CA LEU A 24 23.93 -10.47 -29.53
C LEU A 24 23.42 -10.20 -28.12
N ALA A 25 23.75 -9.02 -27.59
CA ALA A 25 23.02 -8.47 -26.48
C ALA A 25 21.56 -8.33 -26.95
N ALA A 26 20.73 -9.25 -26.49
CA ALA A 26 19.29 -9.12 -26.61
C ALA A 26 18.92 -7.88 -25.79
N ASP A 27 18.79 -6.77 -26.48
CA ASP A 27 18.21 -5.54 -25.96
C ASP A 27 16.78 -5.88 -25.56
N SER A 28 16.61 -6.24 -24.29
CA SER A 28 15.30 -6.38 -23.68
C SER A 28 14.67 -5.00 -23.66
N LYS A 29 14.18 -4.55 -24.83
CA LYS A 29 13.22 -3.46 -24.88
C LYS A 29 12.05 -3.90 -24.01
N THR A 30 12.09 -3.50 -22.75
CA THR A 30 10.91 -3.48 -21.90
C THR A 30 9.91 -2.62 -22.64
N SER A 31 9.02 -3.27 -23.38
CA SER A 31 7.90 -2.61 -24.03
C SER A 31 7.11 -1.97 -22.89
N SER A 32 7.31 -0.69 -22.71
CA SER A 32 6.47 0.13 -21.84
C SER A 32 5.07 0.12 -22.46
N SER A 33 4.34 -0.95 -22.20
CA SER A 33 2.93 -1.01 -22.56
C SER A 33 2.27 0.12 -21.77
N LYS A 34 1.59 1.02 -22.49
CA LYS A 34 0.85 2.11 -21.88
C LYS A 34 -0.05 1.52 -20.79
N LEU A 35 0.07 2.06 -19.56
CA LEU A 35 -0.75 1.65 -18.44
C LEU A 35 -2.23 1.65 -18.83
N SER A 36 -2.97 0.63 -18.43
CA SER A 36 -4.40 0.57 -18.75
C SER A 36 -5.17 1.69 -18.02
N SER A 37 -6.29 2.11 -18.58
CA SER A 37 -7.12 3.13 -17.94
C SER A 37 -7.68 2.66 -16.60
N SER A 38 -7.95 1.35 -16.44
CA SER A 38 -8.40 0.76 -15.19
C SER A 38 -7.32 0.81 -14.11
N ASP A 39 -6.10 0.38 -14.43
CA ASP A 39 -4.98 0.40 -13.48
C ASP A 39 -4.64 1.84 -13.07
N SER A 40 -4.68 2.77 -14.05
CA SER A 40 -4.47 4.20 -13.77
C SER A 40 -5.56 4.79 -12.86
N ALA A 41 -6.82 4.40 -13.06
CA ALA A 41 -7.92 4.81 -12.19
C ALA A 41 -7.76 4.24 -10.78
N PHE A 42 -7.44 2.95 -10.66
CA PHE A 42 -7.16 2.32 -9.38
C PHE A 42 -6.05 3.04 -8.60
N ILE A 43 -4.91 3.33 -9.24
CA ILE A 43 -3.80 4.06 -8.60
C ILE A 43 -4.27 5.40 -8.02
N LYS A 44 -5.07 6.16 -8.78
CA LYS A 44 -5.57 7.47 -8.33
C LYS A 44 -6.56 7.36 -7.19
N GLU A 45 -7.49 6.41 -7.28
CA GLU A 45 -8.49 6.17 -6.24
C GLU A 45 -7.84 5.66 -4.95
N ALA A 46 -6.94 4.69 -5.04
CA ALA A 46 -6.22 4.16 -3.89
C ALA A 46 -5.35 5.24 -3.19
N ALA A 47 -4.71 6.13 -3.97
CA ALA A 47 -3.97 7.25 -3.40
C ALA A 47 -4.88 8.23 -2.65
N GLN A 48 -6.07 8.53 -3.18
CA GLN A 48 -7.04 9.42 -2.51
C GLN A 48 -7.62 8.78 -1.24
N GLY A 49 -7.99 7.49 -1.28
CA GLY A 49 -8.46 6.74 -0.11
C GLY A 49 -7.38 6.69 0.98
N GLY A 50 -6.17 6.30 0.62
CA GLY A 50 -5.07 6.22 1.59
C GLY A 50 -4.71 7.58 2.21
N MET A 51 -4.78 8.69 1.46
CA MET A 51 -4.63 10.03 2.04
C MET A 51 -5.76 10.36 3.02
N LEU A 52 -7.00 10.03 2.70
CA LEU A 52 -8.15 10.21 3.59
C LEU A 52 -7.93 9.46 4.90
N GLU A 53 -7.52 8.19 4.84
CA GLU A 53 -7.34 7.35 6.03
C GLU A 53 -6.17 7.81 6.90
N VAL A 54 -5.11 8.36 6.32
CA VAL A 54 -4.04 9.03 7.08
C VAL A 54 -4.58 10.26 7.82
N GLU A 55 -5.36 11.11 7.16
CA GLU A 55 -5.93 12.31 7.78
C GLU A 55 -6.93 11.97 8.89
N LEU A 56 -7.82 11.02 8.63
CA LEU A 56 -8.80 10.57 9.62
C LEU A 56 -8.15 9.80 10.77
N GLY A 57 -7.07 9.05 10.50
CA GLY A 57 -6.27 8.38 11.51
C GLY A 57 -5.61 9.36 12.49
N LYS A 58 -5.07 10.47 11.98
CA LYS A 58 -4.56 11.57 12.82
C LYS A 58 -5.68 12.20 13.63
N ALA A 59 -6.80 12.51 13.00
CA ALA A 59 -7.95 13.09 13.68
C ALA A 59 -8.47 12.17 14.81
N ALA A 60 -8.43 10.85 14.62
CA ALA A 60 -8.86 9.90 15.65
C ALA A 60 -7.98 9.92 16.90
N GLN A 61 -6.68 10.13 16.76
CA GLN A 61 -5.78 10.25 17.90
C GLN A 61 -6.10 11.47 18.78
N ASP A 62 -6.58 12.56 18.18
CA ASP A 62 -6.91 13.81 18.87
C ASP A 62 -8.37 13.86 19.35
N LYS A 63 -9.32 13.37 18.57
CA LYS A 63 -10.76 13.55 18.76
C LYS A 63 -11.44 12.40 19.50
N ALA A 64 -10.88 11.21 19.45
CA ALA A 64 -11.49 10.05 20.06
C ALA A 64 -11.42 10.10 21.59
N SER A 65 -12.46 9.55 22.24
CA SER A 65 -12.50 9.34 23.69
C SER A 65 -12.08 7.92 24.08
N ASN A 66 -12.24 6.96 23.19
CA ASN A 66 -11.92 5.57 23.43
C ASN A 66 -10.50 5.24 22.97
N ASP A 67 -9.66 4.70 23.86
CA ASP A 67 -8.27 4.41 23.56
C ASP A 67 -8.09 3.41 22.41
N LYS A 68 -8.99 2.43 22.24
CA LYS A 68 -8.95 1.52 21.10
C LYS A 68 -9.19 2.23 19.77
N VAL A 69 -9.99 3.31 19.76
CA VAL A 69 -10.22 4.13 18.57
C VAL A 69 -8.98 4.97 18.26
N LYS A 70 -8.30 5.50 19.28
CA LYS A 70 -7.01 6.20 19.08
C LYS A 70 -5.94 5.27 18.55
N ASP A 71 -5.82 4.07 19.11
CA ASP A 71 -4.85 3.05 18.67
C ASP A 71 -5.14 2.60 17.24
N PHE A 72 -6.42 2.41 16.90
CA PHE A 72 -6.83 2.12 15.53
C PHE A 72 -6.43 3.27 14.59
N GLY A 73 -6.73 4.52 14.97
CA GLY A 73 -6.35 5.70 14.19
C GLY A 73 -4.84 5.80 13.94
N LYS A 74 -4.04 5.54 14.96
CA LYS A 74 -2.58 5.49 14.83
C LYS A 74 -2.12 4.42 13.84
N ARG A 75 -2.74 3.24 13.87
CA ARG A 75 -2.45 2.17 12.92
C ARG A 75 -2.82 2.56 11.49
N MET A 76 -3.99 3.21 11.29
CA MET A 76 -4.39 3.72 9.97
C MET A 76 -3.38 4.71 9.42
N GLU A 77 -2.96 5.68 10.23
CA GLU A 77 -1.93 6.64 9.83
C GLU A 77 -0.64 5.95 9.38
N GLN A 78 -0.14 4.99 10.15
CA GLN A 78 1.13 4.32 9.88
C GLN A 78 1.07 3.45 8.62
N ASP A 79 0.08 2.57 8.55
CA ASP A 79 0.00 1.57 7.48
C ASP A 79 -0.36 2.22 6.14
N HIS A 80 -1.30 3.19 6.14
CA HIS A 80 -1.68 3.90 4.92
C HIS A 80 -0.61 4.90 4.46
N SER A 81 0.16 5.52 5.36
CA SER A 81 1.32 6.32 4.96
C SER A 81 2.33 5.49 4.20
N LYS A 82 2.65 4.30 4.70
CA LYS A 82 3.59 3.38 4.05
C LYS A 82 3.07 2.92 2.68
N ALA A 83 1.80 2.52 2.61
CA ALA A 83 1.18 2.10 1.35
C ALA A 83 1.15 3.25 0.32
N ASN A 84 0.85 4.48 0.76
CA ASN A 84 0.86 5.65 -0.11
C ASN A 84 2.26 5.95 -0.67
N ASP A 85 3.31 5.78 0.12
CA ASP A 85 4.68 6.00 -0.35
C ASP A 85 5.10 4.96 -1.40
N GLU A 86 4.68 3.71 -1.24
CA GLU A 86 4.87 2.68 -2.26
C GLU A 86 4.08 3.00 -3.54
N LEU A 87 2.81 3.38 -3.39
CA LEU A 87 1.95 3.71 -4.52
C LEU A 87 2.43 4.93 -5.29
N LYS A 88 3.00 5.95 -4.61
CA LYS A 88 3.64 7.11 -5.25
C LYS A 88 4.79 6.71 -6.15
N LYS A 89 5.62 5.74 -5.75
CA LYS A 89 6.71 5.22 -6.58
C LYS A 89 6.17 4.54 -7.83
N ILE A 90 5.18 3.65 -7.66
CA ILE A 90 4.53 2.98 -8.78
C ILE A 90 3.91 4.00 -9.74
N ALA A 91 3.18 4.99 -9.22
CA ALA A 91 2.57 6.05 -10.02
C ALA A 91 3.63 6.83 -10.83
N SER A 92 4.75 7.20 -10.19
CA SER A 92 5.87 7.88 -10.85
C SER A 92 6.46 7.04 -11.97
N ASP A 93 6.74 5.76 -11.71
CA ASP A 93 7.34 4.85 -12.69
C ASP A 93 6.41 4.59 -13.89
N LYS A 94 5.10 4.67 -13.67
CA LYS A 94 4.06 4.49 -14.71
C LYS A 94 3.59 5.81 -15.34
N GLY A 95 4.17 6.95 -14.93
CA GLY A 95 3.78 8.27 -15.46
C GLY A 95 2.37 8.72 -15.05
N VAL A 96 1.83 8.20 -13.94
CA VAL A 96 0.54 8.61 -13.40
C VAL A 96 0.74 9.80 -12.45
N GLN A 97 0.12 10.92 -12.76
CA GLN A 97 0.13 12.08 -11.87
C GLN A 97 -0.87 11.90 -10.74
N LEU A 98 -0.40 11.96 -9.50
CA LEU A 98 -1.23 11.97 -8.29
C LEU A 98 -1.42 13.40 -7.80
N SER A 99 -2.62 13.68 -7.27
CA SER A 99 -2.86 14.91 -6.52
C SER A 99 -2.13 14.88 -5.19
N SER A 100 -1.59 16.02 -4.76
CA SER A 100 -1.07 16.22 -3.40
C SER A 100 -2.16 16.50 -2.37
N ASP A 101 -3.36 16.81 -2.84
CA ASP A 101 -4.49 17.19 -2.02
C ASP A 101 -5.64 16.19 -2.16
N LEU A 102 -6.40 16.05 -1.09
CA LEU A 102 -7.68 15.34 -1.13
C LEU A 102 -8.64 16.02 -2.11
N ASP A 103 -9.42 15.23 -2.81
CA ASP A 103 -10.51 15.74 -3.63
C ASP A 103 -11.65 16.32 -2.75
N LYS A 104 -12.62 16.95 -3.39
CA LYS A 104 -13.74 17.61 -2.69
C LYS A 104 -14.57 16.65 -1.84
N LYS A 105 -14.76 15.41 -2.30
CA LYS A 105 -15.54 14.39 -1.58
C LYS A 105 -14.81 14.00 -0.29
N HIS A 106 -13.53 13.68 -0.38
CA HIS A 106 -12.73 13.27 0.77
C HIS A 106 -12.51 14.44 1.75
N LYS A 107 -12.26 15.66 1.26
CA LYS A 107 -12.22 16.86 2.13
C LYS A 107 -13.53 17.04 2.91
N SER A 108 -14.67 16.88 2.24
CA SER A 108 -15.98 16.97 2.92
C SER A 108 -16.16 15.88 4.00
N THR A 109 -15.62 14.70 3.79
CA THR A 109 -15.65 13.63 4.79
C THR A 109 -14.82 14.00 6.03
N VAL A 110 -13.59 14.48 5.83
CA VAL A 110 -12.73 14.97 6.91
C VAL A 110 -13.42 16.11 7.67
N ASP A 111 -13.94 17.12 6.96
CA ASP A 111 -14.62 18.27 7.56
C ASP A 111 -15.83 17.88 8.42
N LYS A 112 -16.59 16.89 7.99
CA LYS A 112 -17.77 16.41 8.74
C LYS A 112 -17.34 15.68 10.00
N LEU A 113 -16.38 14.77 9.86
CA LEU A 113 -15.96 13.91 10.96
C LEU A 113 -15.20 14.70 12.04
N THR A 114 -14.35 15.65 11.65
CA THR A 114 -13.56 16.46 12.57
C THR A 114 -14.36 17.50 13.38
N LYS A 115 -15.63 17.74 13.02
CA LYS A 115 -16.58 18.51 13.84
C LYS A 115 -17.08 17.73 15.04
N LEU A 116 -16.97 16.42 15.02
CA LEU A 116 -17.33 15.55 16.12
C LEU A 116 -16.17 15.40 17.10
N SER A 117 -16.46 14.96 18.31
CA SER A 117 -15.46 14.61 19.32
C SER A 117 -16.03 13.57 20.29
N GLY A 118 -15.16 12.96 21.09
CA GLY A 118 -15.55 12.02 22.12
C GLY A 118 -16.31 10.82 21.56
N ALA A 119 -17.27 10.32 22.31
CA ALA A 119 -18.02 9.13 21.95
C ALA A 119 -18.83 9.26 20.63
N GLU A 120 -19.15 10.47 20.20
CA GLU A 120 -19.83 10.69 18.92
C GLU A 120 -18.86 10.50 17.76
N PHE A 121 -17.66 11.07 17.86
CA PHE A 121 -16.56 10.83 16.94
C PHE A 121 -16.27 9.32 16.86
N ASP A 122 -16.06 8.66 17.99
CA ASP A 122 -15.73 7.24 18.05
C ASP A 122 -16.71 6.39 17.24
N ARG A 123 -18.01 6.61 17.46
CA ARG A 123 -19.04 5.83 16.74
C ARG A 123 -19.10 6.12 15.26
N GLN A 124 -18.94 7.39 14.86
CA GLN A 124 -19.00 7.75 13.46
C GLN A 124 -17.76 7.25 12.72
N TYR A 125 -16.58 7.54 13.26
CA TYR A 125 -15.30 7.12 12.69
C TYR A 125 -15.26 5.60 12.49
N MET A 126 -15.60 4.80 13.49
CA MET A 126 -15.56 3.35 13.35
C MET A 126 -16.59 2.81 12.35
N ARG A 127 -17.76 3.45 12.21
CA ARG A 127 -18.72 3.08 11.13
C ARG A 127 -18.15 3.35 9.75
N ASP A 128 -17.54 4.51 9.58
CA ASP A 128 -16.96 4.91 8.30
C ASP A 128 -15.80 3.98 7.94
N MET A 129 -14.91 3.68 8.87
CA MET A 129 -13.80 2.75 8.66
C MET A 129 -14.26 1.33 8.28
N VAL A 130 -15.30 0.81 8.92
CA VAL A 130 -15.88 -0.49 8.52
C VAL A 130 -16.44 -0.45 7.09
N SER A 131 -17.10 0.64 6.72
CA SER A 131 -17.67 0.79 5.37
C SER A 131 -16.58 0.92 4.30
N ASP A 132 -15.61 1.80 4.54
CA ASP A 132 -14.53 2.10 3.60
C ASP A 132 -13.65 0.87 3.35
N HIS A 133 -13.22 0.17 4.41
CA HIS A 133 -12.42 -1.04 4.25
C HIS A 133 -13.16 -2.17 3.52
N LYS A 134 -14.49 -2.29 3.68
CA LYS A 134 -15.29 -3.24 2.87
C LYS A 134 -15.27 -2.90 1.38
N GLU A 135 -15.30 -1.63 1.04
CA GLU A 135 -15.21 -1.18 -0.35
C GLU A 135 -13.80 -1.34 -0.90
N ASP A 136 -12.80 -0.95 -0.14
CA ASP A 136 -11.40 -1.03 -0.56
C ASP A 136 -10.94 -2.47 -0.76
N ILE A 137 -11.30 -3.40 0.12
CA ILE A 137 -11.03 -4.83 -0.08
C ILE A 137 -11.58 -5.31 -1.42
N LYS A 138 -12.79 -4.88 -1.82
CA LYS A 138 -13.38 -5.26 -3.13
C LYS A 138 -12.59 -4.67 -4.30
N LYS A 139 -12.19 -3.39 -4.20
CA LYS A 139 -11.41 -2.70 -5.24
C LYS A 139 -10.02 -3.32 -5.39
N PHE A 140 -9.34 -3.53 -4.29
CA PHE A 140 -8.01 -4.14 -4.27
C PHE A 140 -8.04 -5.60 -4.74
N GLN A 141 -9.07 -6.38 -4.36
CA GLN A 141 -9.24 -7.74 -4.87
C GLN A 141 -9.49 -7.74 -6.39
N ASN A 142 -10.34 -6.84 -6.89
CA ASN A 142 -10.57 -6.72 -8.33
C ASN A 142 -9.29 -6.35 -9.09
N GLU A 143 -8.48 -5.45 -8.55
CA GLU A 143 -7.20 -5.05 -9.16
C GLU A 143 -6.20 -6.21 -9.12
N ALA A 144 -6.07 -6.89 -7.98
CA ALA A 144 -5.20 -8.06 -7.86
C ALA A 144 -5.56 -9.18 -8.85
N ASP A 145 -6.85 -9.39 -9.10
CA ASP A 145 -7.33 -10.44 -10.00
C ASP A 145 -7.27 -10.03 -11.48
N LYS A 146 -7.70 -8.80 -11.80
CA LYS A 146 -7.99 -8.36 -13.18
C LYS A 146 -7.09 -7.24 -13.70
N GLY A 147 -6.28 -6.60 -12.87
CA GLY A 147 -5.31 -5.58 -13.27
C GLY A 147 -4.41 -6.07 -14.41
N LYS A 148 -3.92 -5.17 -15.24
CA LYS A 148 -3.10 -5.50 -16.40
C LYS A 148 -1.61 -5.29 -16.15
N ASP A 149 -1.27 -4.29 -15.34
CA ASP A 149 0.10 -3.98 -14.97
C ASP A 149 0.55 -4.85 -13.79
N ALA A 150 1.71 -5.49 -13.91
CA ALA A 150 2.20 -6.43 -12.93
C ALA A 150 2.53 -5.78 -11.58
N ASP A 151 3.04 -4.54 -11.59
CA ASP A 151 3.42 -3.84 -10.36
C ASP A 151 2.18 -3.38 -9.61
N VAL A 152 1.16 -2.89 -10.33
CA VAL A 152 -0.13 -2.47 -9.75
C VAL A 152 -0.87 -3.67 -9.15
N LYS A 153 -0.94 -4.78 -9.88
CA LYS A 153 -1.48 -6.06 -9.35
C LYS A 153 -0.76 -6.52 -8.09
N LYS A 154 0.57 -6.46 -8.12
CA LYS A 154 1.40 -6.86 -6.97
C LYS A 154 1.11 -5.99 -5.76
N PHE A 155 1.09 -4.67 -5.94
CA PHE A 155 0.73 -3.73 -4.88
C PHE A 155 -0.65 -4.06 -4.29
N ALA A 156 -1.66 -4.22 -5.13
CA ALA A 156 -3.01 -4.55 -4.69
C ALA A 156 -3.04 -5.87 -3.89
N SER A 157 -2.40 -6.92 -4.39
CA SER A 157 -2.38 -8.23 -3.72
C SER A 157 -1.60 -8.22 -2.40
N GLN A 158 -0.52 -7.45 -2.31
CA GLN A 158 0.29 -7.33 -1.09
C GLN A 158 -0.38 -6.49 -0.01
N THR A 159 -1.22 -5.51 -0.38
CA THR A 159 -1.97 -4.66 0.54
C THR A 159 -3.22 -5.34 1.10
N LEU A 160 -3.83 -6.26 0.36
CA LEU A 160 -5.07 -6.94 0.76
C LEU A 160 -5.06 -7.58 2.16
N PRO A 161 -4.03 -8.30 2.60
CA PRO A 161 -3.98 -8.85 3.95
C PRO A 161 -4.13 -7.77 5.02
N THR A 162 -3.41 -6.65 4.88
CA THR A 162 -3.47 -5.52 5.81
C THR A 162 -4.86 -4.90 5.86
N LEU A 163 -5.51 -4.68 4.70
CA LEU A 163 -6.88 -4.16 4.66
C LEU A 163 -7.89 -5.09 5.35
N LYS A 164 -7.71 -6.41 5.22
CA LYS A 164 -8.56 -7.40 5.90
C LYS A 164 -8.36 -7.37 7.42
N GLU A 165 -7.11 -7.23 7.88
CA GLU A 165 -6.82 -7.05 9.30
C GLU A 165 -7.42 -5.74 9.84
N HIS A 166 -7.31 -4.65 9.09
CA HIS A 166 -7.93 -3.37 9.45
C HIS A 166 -9.45 -3.51 9.59
N LEU A 167 -10.11 -4.20 8.66
CA LEU A 167 -11.55 -4.42 8.74
C LEU A 167 -11.94 -5.19 10.00
N GLN A 168 -11.24 -6.28 10.32
CA GLN A 168 -11.50 -7.06 11.54
C GLN A 168 -11.35 -6.21 12.80
N LEU A 169 -10.28 -5.40 12.84
CA LEU A 169 -10.03 -4.51 13.96
C LEU A 169 -11.08 -3.40 14.05
N ALA A 170 -11.49 -2.84 12.91
CA ALA A 170 -12.55 -1.84 12.84
C ALA A 170 -13.90 -2.39 13.33
N GLU A 171 -14.29 -3.59 12.91
CA GLU A 171 -15.52 -4.25 13.34
C GLU A 171 -15.51 -4.52 14.86
N SER A 172 -14.42 -5.09 15.38
CA SER A 172 -14.26 -5.34 16.81
C SER A 172 -14.30 -4.06 17.65
N THR A 173 -13.64 -2.98 17.17
CA THR A 173 -13.62 -1.70 17.86
C THR A 173 -14.98 -1.01 17.77
N ALA A 174 -15.68 -1.08 16.64
CA ALA A 174 -17.04 -0.58 16.48
C ALA A 174 -18.03 -1.23 17.48
N ASP A 175 -17.92 -2.52 17.72
CA ASP A 175 -18.76 -3.21 18.70
C ASP A 175 -18.44 -2.79 20.14
N THR A 176 -17.17 -2.53 20.45
CA THR A 176 -16.76 -1.98 21.74
C THR A 176 -17.40 -0.60 22.01
N VAL A 177 -17.34 0.32 21.04
CA VAL A 177 -17.90 1.69 21.24
C VAL A 177 -19.43 1.70 21.24
N LYS A 178 -20.10 0.76 20.57
CA LYS A 178 -21.56 0.59 20.65
C LYS A 178 -22.00 0.14 22.04
N SER A 179 -21.29 -0.82 22.63
CA SER A 179 -21.63 -1.36 23.96
C SER A 179 -21.42 -0.36 25.07
N SER A 180 -20.34 0.45 25.00
CA SER A 180 -20.06 1.52 25.96
C SER A 180 -21.16 2.60 25.98
N GLY A 181 -21.76 2.92 24.83
CA GLY A 181 -22.85 3.89 24.73
C GLY A 181 -24.20 3.41 25.29
N LYS A 182 -24.40 2.10 25.46
CA LYS A 182 -25.61 1.55 26.09
C LYS A 182 -25.57 1.62 27.64
N SER A 183 -24.38 1.50 28.22
CA SER A 183 -24.21 1.49 29.67
C SER A 183 -24.53 2.86 30.31
N THR A 184 -24.27 3.96 29.62
CA THR A 184 -24.52 5.31 30.13
C THR A 184 -25.99 5.74 30.10
N LYS A 185 -26.86 5.08 29.32
CA LYS A 185 -28.30 5.38 29.27
C LYS A 185 -29.14 4.66 30.33
N SER A 186 -28.57 3.70 31.06
CA SER A 186 -29.31 2.89 32.05
C SER A 186 -29.25 3.43 33.48
N THR A 187 -28.50 4.51 33.76
CA THR A 187 -28.28 5.01 35.12
C THR A 187 -29.05 6.30 35.44
N THR A 188 -29.99 6.72 34.56
CA THR A 188 -30.84 7.88 34.84
C THR A 188 -32.31 7.45 34.81
N LYS A 189 -32.75 6.81 35.91
CA LYS A 189 -34.16 6.60 36.26
C LYS A 189 -34.33 6.73 37.77
#